data_b4502699f804a12656535be8f1cbb3d7
#
_entry.id   b4502699f804a12656535be8f1cbb3d7
#
_cell.length_a   1.000
_cell.length_b   1.000
_cell.length_c   1.000
_cell.angle_alpha   90.00
_cell.angle_beta   90.00
_cell.angle_gamma   90.00
#
_symmetry.space_group_name_H-M   'P 1'
#
loop_
_entity.id
_entity.type
_entity.pdbx_description
1 polymer ?
#
loop_
_entity_poly.entity_id
_entity_poly.type
_entity_poly.pdbx_seq_one_letter_code
_entity_poly.pdbx_strand_id
1 'polypeptide(L)'
;MKKQQSGLTNQVTFLLALTCGVVVANMYYIQPIGTQIAQAFQVSIGSIGFVTMLTQLGYALGLLFLVPLGDVVDRRKLIIRVAALSSLSLSAAFFAPSFLLFALSSFFIGLLSIVAQIIIPYAAVMAGPANRGKVTGRMLGGLLTGV
;
A
#
# COMPACT_ATOMS: atom_id res chain seq x y z
N MET A 1 19.91 -8.23 31.90
CA MET A 1 18.91 -7.15 31.88
C MET A 1 17.94 -7.40 30.71
N LYS A 2 16.73 -7.92 31.00
CA LYS A 2 15.66 -8.10 29.99
C LYS A 2 15.17 -6.70 29.59
N LYS A 3 15.49 -6.23 28.37
CA LYS A 3 14.76 -5.10 27.77
C LYS A 3 13.29 -5.49 27.71
N GLN A 4 12.48 -4.82 28.54
CA GLN A 4 11.02 -4.87 28.45
C GLN A 4 10.65 -4.58 27.00
N GLN A 5 10.21 -5.60 26.29
CA GLN A 5 9.52 -5.42 25.00
C GLN A 5 8.21 -4.73 25.37
N SER A 6 8.19 -3.41 25.27
CA SER A 6 6.95 -2.64 25.33
C SER A 6 6.11 -3.13 24.15
N GLY A 7 5.14 -3.99 24.44
CA GLY A 7 4.20 -4.50 23.44
C GLY A 7 3.55 -3.32 22.74
N LEU A 8 3.23 -3.49 21.46
CA LEU A 8 2.53 -2.47 20.67
C LEU A 8 1.29 -1.97 21.42
N THR A 9 1.23 -0.67 21.65
CA THR A 9 0.05 -0.03 22.24
C THR A 9 -1.16 -0.23 21.32
N ASN A 10 -2.36 -0.34 21.89
CA ASN A 10 -3.58 -0.48 21.09
C ASN A 10 -3.76 0.64 20.06
N GLN A 11 -3.36 1.87 20.41
CA GLN A 11 -3.39 3.03 19.51
C GLN A 11 -2.46 2.84 18.30
N VAL A 12 -1.22 2.39 18.53
CA VAL A 12 -0.25 2.13 17.45
C VAL A 12 -0.76 0.99 16.56
N THR A 13 -1.32 -0.07 17.15
CA THR A 13 -1.91 -1.18 16.39
C THR A 13 -3.06 -0.69 15.51
N PHE A 14 -3.93 0.18 16.03
CA PHE A 14 -5.04 0.76 15.27
C PHE A 14 -4.53 1.65 14.12
N LEU A 15 -3.55 2.52 14.38
CA LEU A 15 -2.96 3.37 13.34
C LEU A 15 -2.31 2.56 12.22
N LEU A 16 -1.60 1.48 12.57
CA LEU A 16 -0.99 0.59 11.58
C LEU A 16 -2.07 -0.15 10.77
N ALA A 17 -3.15 -0.61 11.40
CA ALA A 17 -4.27 -1.25 10.71
C ALA A 17 -4.97 -0.28 9.74
N LEU A 18 -5.21 0.95 10.18
CA LEU A 18 -5.76 2.02 9.34
C LEU A 18 -4.84 2.32 8.14
N THR A 19 -3.52 2.42 8.38
CA THR A 19 -2.53 2.60 7.32
C THR A 19 -2.59 1.47 6.30
N CYS A 20 -2.70 0.22 6.74
CA CYS A 20 -2.85 -0.92 5.84
C CYS A 20 -4.10 -0.80 4.96
N GLY A 21 -5.25 -0.41 5.54
CA GLY A 21 -6.49 -0.19 4.79
C GLY A 21 -6.38 0.92 3.76
N VAL A 22 -5.87 2.09 4.16
CA VAL A 22 -5.69 3.24 3.25
C VAL A 22 -4.75 2.91 2.10
N VAL A 23 -3.63 2.25 2.37
CA VAL A 23 -2.66 1.88 1.32
C VAL A 23 -3.25 0.87 0.34
N VAL A 24 -4.01 -0.11 0.82
CA VAL A 24 -4.65 -1.10 -0.04
C VAL A 24 -5.77 -0.47 -0.87
N ALA A 25 -6.55 0.46 -0.30
CA ALA A 25 -7.58 1.19 -1.04
C ALA A 25 -7.03 1.90 -2.29
N ASN A 26 -5.75 2.32 -2.27
CA ASN A 26 -5.09 2.93 -3.44
C ASN A 26 -5.02 2.03 -4.68
N MET A 27 -5.11 0.72 -4.51
CA MET A 27 -5.12 -0.23 -5.64
C MET A 27 -6.51 -0.39 -6.26
N TYR A 28 -7.57 -0.10 -5.49
CA TYR A 28 -8.94 -0.39 -5.87
C TYR A 28 -9.75 0.86 -6.25
N TYR A 29 -9.28 2.08 -5.89
CA TYR A 29 -10.03 3.32 -6.13
C TYR A 29 -10.39 3.56 -7.60
N ILE A 30 -9.60 3.03 -8.54
CA ILE A 30 -9.83 3.20 -9.98
C ILE A 30 -11.07 2.44 -10.46
N GLN A 31 -11.47 1.36 -9.77
CA GLN A 31 -12.60 0.54 -10.20
C GLN A 31 -13.93 1.28 -10.15
N PRO A 32 -14.33 1.94 -9.04
CA PRO A 32 -15.60 2.66 -8.97
C PRO A 32 -15.64 3.94 -9.79
N ILE A 33 -14.49 4.56 -10.10
CA ILE A 33 -14.44 5.84 -10.83
C ILE A 33 -13.85 5.73 -12.25
N GLY A 34 -13.63 4.50 -12.72
CA GLY A 34 -12.98 4.26 -14.02
C GLY A 34 -13.71 4.89 -15.21
N THR A 35 -15.05 4.89 -15.20
CA THR A 35 -15.85 5.55 -16.25
C THR A 35 -15.66 7.06 -16.28
N GLN A 36 -15.60 7.71 -15.11
CA GLN A 36 -15.35 9.15 -15.00
C GLN A 36 -13.93 9.50 -15.48
N ILE A 37 -12.95 8.68 -15.15
CA ILE A 37 -11.56 8.84 -15.61
C ILE A 37 -11.51 8.68 -17.15
N ALA A 38 -12.16 7.66 -17.71
CA ALA A 38 -12.22 7.44 -19.15
C ALA A 38 -12.80 8.66 -19.88
N GLN A 39 -13.88 9.24 -19.36
CA GLN A 39 -14.50 10.44 -19.88
C GLN A 39 -13.59 11.67 -19.77
N ALA A 40 -12.96 11.87 -18.63
CA ALA A 40 -12.07 13.01 -18.38
C ALA A 40 -10.87 13.03 -19.33
N PHE A 41 -10.29 11.88 -19.64
CA PHE A 41 -9.17 11.74 -20.57
C PHE A 41 -9.60 11.47 -22.03
N GLN A 42 -10.91 11.35 -22.29
CA GLN A 42 -11.47 11.02 -23.62
C GLN A 42 -10.89 9.72 -24.20
N VAL A 43 -10.72 8.70 -23.35
CA VAL A 43 -10.22 7.38 -23.73
C VAL A 43 -11.30 6.31 -23.59
N SER A 44 -11.08 5.15 -24.22
CA SER A 44 -12.00 4.01 -24.09
C SER A 44 -11.98 3.42 -22.68
N ILE A 45 -13.06 2.78 -22.28
CA ILE A 45 -13.11 2.05 -20.99
C ILE A 45 -12.07 0.90 -20.95
N GLY A 46 -11.71 0.32 -22.09
CA GLY A 46 -10.64 -0.66 -22.20
C GLY A 46 -9.28 -0.09 -21.81
N SER A 47 -9.02 1.22 -22.01
CA SER A 47 -7.82 1.89 -21.57
C SER A 47 -7.71 1.92 -20.04
N ILE A 48 -8.84 2.02 -19.33
CA ILE A 48 -8.87 1.94 -17.86
C ILE A 48 -8.53 0.54 -17.38
N GLY A 49 -9.00 -0.50 -18.08
CA GLY A 49 -8.58 -1.88 -17.83
C GLY A 49 -7.07 -2.06 -17.96
N PHE A 50 -6.45 -1.44 -18.96
CA PHE A 50 -4.99 -1.42 -19.12
C PHE A 50 -4.28 -0.73 -17.95
N VAL A 51 -4.80 0.40 -17.46
CA VAL A 51 -4.24 1.08 -16.27
C VAL A 51 -4.36 0.18 -15.03
N THR A 52 -5.48 -0.51 -14.84
CA THR A 52 -5.65 -1.48 -13.75
C THR A 52 -4.62 -2.60 -13.86
N MET A 53 -4.38 -3.13 -15.05
CA MET A 53 -3.34 -4.14 -15.30
C MET A 53 -1.95 -3.61 -14.95
N LEU A 54 -1.61 -2.37 -15.33
CA LEU A 54 -0.34 -1.73 -14.97
C LEU A 54 -0.19 -1.58 -13.45
N THR A 55 -1.25 -1.20 -12.74
CA THR A 55 -1.24 -1.10 -11.28
C THR A 55 -0.95 -2.46 -10.64
N GLN A 56 -1.60 -3.53 -11.12
CA GLN A 56 -1.37 -4.90 -10.62
C GLN A 56 0.04 -5.39 -10.94
N LEU A 57 0.56 -5.09 -12.13
CA LEU A 57 1.93 -5.42 -12.51
C LEU A 57 2.93 -4.67 -11.61
N GLY A 58 2.71 -3.38 -11.35
CA GLY A 58 3.50 -2.61 -10.40
C GLY A 58 3.51 -3.27 -9.02
N TYR A 59 2.34 -3.66 -8.51
CA TYR A 59 2.21 -4.34 -7.23
C TYR A 59 2.97 -5.67 -7.19
N ALA A 60 2.87 -6.49 -8.23
CA ALA A 60 3.61 -7.75 -8.33
C ALA A 60 5.13 -7.52 -8.29
N LEU A 61 5.63 -6.52 -9.00
CA LEU A 61 7.04 -6.14 -8.97
C LEU A 61 7.44 -5.57 -7.59
N GLY A 62 6.58 -4.80 -6.96
CA GLY A 62 6.77 -4.33 -5.58
C GLY A 62 6.92 -5.48 -4.59
N LEU A 63 6.07 -6.50 -4.67
CA LEU A 63 6.17 -7.71 -3.85
C LEU A 63 7.48 -8.47 -4.10
N LEU A 64 7.90 -8.57 -5.36
CA LEU A 64 9.09 -9.32 -5.73
C LEU A 64 10.39 -8.63 -5.28
N PHE A 65 10.48 -7.31 -5.42
CA PHE A 65 11.73 -6.58 -5.20
C PHE A 65 11.77 -5.80 -3.88
N LEU A 66 10.68 -5.14 -3.50
CA LEU A 66 10.69 -4.25 -2.33
C LEU A 66 10.38 -4.98 -1.02
N VAL A 67 9.60 -6.05 -1.04
CA VAL A 67 9.31 -6.81 0.20
C VAL A 67 10.56 -7.52 0.72
N PRO A 68 11.36 -8.24 -0.09
CA PRO A 68 12.62 -8.83 0.36
C PRO A 68 13.64 -7.78 0.81
N LEU A 69 13.60 -6.58 0.23
CA LEU A 69 14.46 -5.48 0.67
C LEU A 69 14.20 -5.11 2.14
N GLY A 70 12.97 -5.28 2.63
CA GLY A 70 12.62 -5.08 4.04
C GLY A 70 13.31 -6.05 5.02
N ASP A 71 13.90 -7.13 4.55
CA ASP A 71 14.68 -8.05 5.37
C ASP A 71 16.17 -7.65 5.47
N VAL A 72 16.65 -6.84 4.52
CA VAL A 72 18.05 -6.42 4.42
C VAL A 72 18.26 -5.00 4.98
N VAL A 73 17.26 -4.13 4.83
CA VAL A 73 17.34 -2.73 5.29
C VAL A 73 16.46 -2.48 6.51
N ASP A 74 16.66 -1.34 7.17
CA ASP A 74 15.81 -0.90 8.27
C ASP A 74 14.35 -0.75 7.80
N ARG A 75 13.48 -1.65 8.29
CA ARG A 75 12.06 -1.72 7.90
C ARG A 75 11.32 -0.41 8.14
N ARG A 76 11.64 0.30 9.23
CA ARG A 76 11.00 1.60 9.53
C ARG A 76 11.33 2.63 8.46
N LYS A 77 12.61 2.72 8.07
CA LYS A 77 13.06 3.66 7.02
C LYS A 77 12.46 3.29 5.67
N LEU A 78 12.38 2.00 5.35
CA LEU A 78 11.77 1.50 4.13
C LEU A 78 10.29 1.87 4.07
N ILE A 79 9.50 1.60 5.12
CA ILE A 79 8.08 1.95 5.21
C ILE A 79 7.87 3.45 4.98
N ILE A 80 8.64 4.31 5.65
CA ILE A 80 8.51 5.76 5.52
C ILE A 80 8.81 6.21 4.08
N ARG A 81 9.88 5.71 3.47
CA ARG A 81 10.27 6.07 2.10
C ARG A 81 9.23 5.62 1.08
N VAL A 82 8.78 4.37 1.18
CA VAL A 82 7.78 3.81 0.26
C VAL A 82 6.45 4.54 0.42
N ALA A 83 6.02 4.86 1.64
CA ALA A 83 4.81 5.64 1.89
C ALA A 83 4.91 7.08 1.33
N ALA A 84 6.06 7.74 1.49
CA ALA A 84 6.28 9.07 0.93
C ALA A 84 6.26 9.06 -0.62
N LEU A 85 6.92 8.08 -1.23
CA LEU A 85 6.90 7.91 -2.69
C LEU A 85 5.50 7.55 -3.21
N SER A 86 4.74 6.73 -2.46
CA SER A 86 3.34 6.42 -2.79
C SER A 86 2.48 7.68 -2.79
N SER A 87 2.63 8.54 -1.78
CA SER A 87 1.92 9.82 -1.71
C SER A 87 2.28 10.74 -2.89
N LEU A 88 3.56 10.76 -3.29
CA LEU A 88 4.01 11.51 -4.46
C LEU A 88 3.39 10.96 -5.77
N SER A 89 3.33 9.63 -5.91
CA SER A 89 2.71 8.98 -7.07
C SER A 89 1.22 9.25 -7.15
N LEU A 90 0.50 9.27 -6.01
CA LEU A 90 -0.91 9.66 -5.93
C LEU A 90 -1.11 11.12 -6.34
N SER A 91 -0.25 12.01 -5.86
CA SER A 91 -0.29 13.42 -6.26
C SER A 91 -0.04 13.58 -7.77
N ALA A 92 0.92 12.85 -8.32
CA ALA A 92 1.20 12.87 -9.75
C ALA A 92 0.01 12.33 -10.58
N ALA A 93 -0.68 11.29 -10.11
CA ALA A 93 -1.90 10.80 -10.76
C ALA A 93 -3.05 11.82 -10.68
N PHE A 94 -3.20 12.50 -9.54
CA PHE A 94 -4.25 13.52 -9.35
C PHE A 94 -4.07 14.74 -10.28
N PHE A 95 -2.83 15.21 -10.43
CA PHE A 95 -2.50 16.35 -11.28
C PHE A 95 -2.10 15.95 -12.71
N ALA A 96 -2.34 14.70 -13.13
CA ALA A 96 -1.90 14.21 -14.43
C ALA A 96 -2.59 14.97 -15.59
N PRO A 97 -1.85 15.72 -16.43
CA PRO A 97 -2.41 16.44 -17.58
C PRO A 97 -2.68 15.52 -18.78
N SER A 98 -2.21 14.29 -18.75
CA SER A 98 -2.36 13.32 -19.83
C SER A 98 -2.61 11.91 -19.30
N PHE A 99 -3.31 11.10 -20.11
CA PHE A 99 -3.58 9.70 -19.79
C PHE A 99 -2.30 8.88 -19.59
N LEU A 100 -1.23 9.18 -20.36
CA LEU A 100 0.04 8.49 -20.21
C LEU A 100 0.67 8.73 -18.83
N LEU A 101 0.68 9.97 -18.36
CA LEU A 101 1.21 10.29 -17.02
C LEU A 101 0.35 9.66 -15.93
N PHE A 102 -0.98 9.64 -16.09
CA PHE A 102 -1.89 8.94 -15.19
C PHE A 102 -1.59 7.44 -15.14
N ALA A 103 -1.39 6.78 -16.29
CA ALA A 103 -1.07 5.36 -16.37
C ALA A 103 0.29 5.03 -15.72
N LEU A 104 1.31 5.84 -15.97
CA LEU A 104 2.63 5.70 -15.34
C LEU A 104 2.55 5.88 -13.81
N SER A 105 1.83 6.90 -13.37
CA SER A 105 1.63 7.13 -11.93
C SER A 105 0.89 5.97 -11.26
N SER A 106 -0.11 5.40 -11.95
CA SER A 106 -0.85 4.22 -11.47
C SER A 106 0.04 2.97 -11.33
N PHE A 107 0.98 2.77 -12.24
CA PHE A 107 2.00 1.73 -12.09
C PHE A 107 2.82 1.92 -10.80
N PHE A 108 3.31 3.14 -10.54
CA PHE A 108 4.06 3.43 -9.31
C PHE A 108 3.20 3.35 -8.05
N ILE A 109 1.93 3.73 -8.12
CA ILE A 109 0.98 3.52 -7.02
C ILE A 109 0.90 2.04 -6.69
N GLY A 110 0.76 1.17 -7.68
CA GLY A 110 0.79 -0.28 -7.48
C GLY A 110 2.09 -0.74 -6.86
N LEU A 111 3.23 -0.38 -7.45
CA LEU A 111 4.59 -0.76 -7.00
C LEU A 111 4.82 -0.40 -5.51
N LEU A 112 4.32 0.73 -5.07
CA LEU A 112 4.54 1.28 -3.73
C LEU A 112 3.44 0.90 -2.73
N SER A 113 2.33 0.30 -3.17
CA SER A 113 1.24 -0.14 -2.30
C SER A 113 1.56 -1.39 -1.47
N ILE A 114 2.80 -1.87 -1.53
CA ILE A 114 3.29 -3.02 -0.75
C ILE A 114 3.53 -2.71 0.73
N VAL A 115 3.35 -1.48 1.17
CA VAL A 115 3.63 -1.05 2.55
C VAL A 115 2.92 -1.93 3.57
N ALA A 116 1.66 -2.32 3.32
CA ALA A 116 0.89 -3.22 4.18
C ALA A 116 1.59 -4.58 4.36
N GLN A 117 2.22 -5.11 3.31
CA GLN A 117 2.92 -6.39 3.32
C GLN A 117 4.21 -6.35 4.18
N ILE A 118 4.79 -5.19 4.36
CA ILE A 118 5.93 -4.97 5.24
C ILE A 118 5.49 -4.70 6.68
N ILE A 119 4.41 -3.92 6.87
CA ILE A 119 3.89 -3.54 8.19
C ILE A 119 3.36 -4.75 8.94
N ILE A 120 2.59 -5.63 8.31
CA ILE A 120 1.93 -6.77 8.97
C ILE A 120 2.95 -7.69 9.68
N PRO A 121 3.96 -8.24 9.01
CA PRO A 121 4.94 -9.08 9.68
C PRO A 121 5.80 -8.30 10.69
N TYR A 122 6.10 -7.03 10.43
CA TYR A 122 6.83 -6.18 11.35
C TYR A 122 6.07 -5.97 12.66
N ALA A 123 4.78 -5.62 12.59
CA ALA A 123 3.91 -5.47 13.75
C ALA A 123 3.75 -6.79 14.53
N ALA A 124 3.64 -7.92 13.82
CA ALA A 124 3.55 -9.24 14.44
C ALA A 124 4.81 -9.59 15.25
N VAL A 125 6.00 -9.24 14.75
CA VAL A 125 7.27 -9.44 15.49
C VAL A 125 7.33 -8.54 16.72
N MET A 126 6.93 -7.27 16.60
CA MET A 126 6.94 -6.31 17.73
C MET A 126 5.92 -6.66 18.83
N ALA A 127 4.82 -7.31 18.48
CA ALA A 127 3.79 -7.71 19.44
C ALA A 127 4.22 -8.86 20.37
N GLY A 128 5.29 -9.58 20.02
CA GLY A 128 5.76 -10.75 20.74
C GLY A 128 4.86 -11.99 20.57
N PRO A 129 5.34 -13.18 20.99
CA PRO A 129 4.67 -14.46 20.69
C PRO A 129 3.23 -14.55 21.18
N ALA A 130 2.93 -14.04 22.38
CA ALA A 130 1.60 -14.12 23.01
C ALA A 130 0.53 -13.28 22.28
N ASN A 131 0.91 -12.17 21.66
CA ASN A 131 -0.03 -11.22 21.05
C ASN A 131 0.04 -11.20 19.52
N ARG A 132 0.93 -11.98 18.92
CA ARG A 132 1.18 -11.98 17.46
C ARG A 132 -0.09 -12.21 16.66
N GLY A 133 -0.88 -13.24 16.99
CA GLY A 133 -2.13 -13.55 16.29
C GLY A 133 -3.17 -12.43 16.39
N LYS A 134 -3.33 -11.83 17.58
CA LYS A 134 -4.26 -10.73 17.82
C LYS A 134 -3.90 -9.47 17.00
N VAL A 135 -2.61 -9.13 16.95
CA VAL A 135 -2.12 -7.98 16.19
C VAL A 135 -2.26 -8.23 14.69
N THR A 136 -1.85 -9.41 14.21
CA THR A 136 -2.01 -9.78 12.80
C THR A 136 -3.48 -9.75 12.37
N GLY A 137 -4.39 -10.29 13.18
CA GLY A 137 -5.84 -10.26 12.90
C GLY A 137 -6.38 -8.84 12.77
N ARG A 138 -5.95 -7.91 13.64
CA ARG A 138 -6.34 -6.50 13.54
C ARG A 138 -5.78 -5.82 12.28
N MET A 139 -4.53 -6.13 11.90
CA MET A 139 -3.93 -5.62 10.66
C MET A 139 -4.67 -6.12 9.43
N LEU A 140 -5.00 -7.42 9.38
CA LEU A 140 -5.78 -8.00 8.29
C LEU A 140 -7.20 -7.43 8.24
N GLY A 141 -7.84 -7.19 9.40
CA GLY A 141 -9.12 -6.49 9.46
C GLY A 141 -9.05 -5.10 8.84
N GLY A 142 -8.02 -4.31 9.18
CA GLY A 142 -7.77 -3.01 8.55
C GLY A 142 -7.55 -3.11 7.05
N LEU A 143 -6.77 -4.08 6.60
CA LEU A 143 -6.51 -4.33 5.18
C LEU A 143 -7.80 -4.64 4.41
N LEU A 144 -8.65 -5.51 4.94
CA LEU A 144 -9.92 -5.91 4.33
C LEU A 144 -10.94 -4.76 4.24
N THR A 145 -10.85 -3.78 5.12
CA THR A 145 -11.72 -2.58 5.03
C THR A 145 -11.29 -1.62 3.91
N GLY A 146 -10.10 -1.78 3.36
CA GLY A 146 -9.58 -1.00 2.23
C GLY A 146 -9.85 -1.63 0.85
N VAL A 147 -10.41 -2.84 0.82
CA VAL A 147 -10.79 -3.57 -0.40
C VAL A 147 -12.25 -3.35 -0.72
#